data_ba947848a894bd9a11c214afd3071893
#
_entry.id   ba947848a894bd9a11c214afd3071893
#
_cell.length_a   1.000
_cell.length_b   1.000
_cell.length_c   1.000
_cell.angle_alpha   90.00
_cell.angle_beta   90.00
_cell.angle_gamma   90.00
#
_symmetry.space_group_name_H-M   'P 1'
#
loop_
_entity.id
_entity.type
_entity.pdbx_description
1 polymer ?
#
loop_
_entity_poly.entity_id
_entity_poly.type
_entity_poly.pdbx_seq_one_letter_code
_entity_poly.pdbx_strand_id
1 'polypeptide(L)'
;MKLTNLFSMLGGLALFLYGMNMMSNGLEMAAGDKMKTILEKLTSNRILGVLVGALVTAIIQSSSATTVMVVGFVNSGLMSLTSAVWVIMGANIGTTITGQLIAIDITAIAPLIAFIGVAMIVFFKSQKLDAIGGVIGGLGILFIGMETMSSAMVPLRTMPEFVGLISKFQNPFIGILVGALFTALIQSSSASVGILQALAKSGVMTLSSSIYVLFGQNIGTCITSVLASIGTSKNAKRTTIIHLSFNIIGTVLFVTISMLFPFADLVQSLTPSNVAAQIANVHTIFNVTTTLLLLPIGTKLVDLACRILPDS
;
A
#
# COMPACT_ATOMS: atom_id res chain seq x y z
N MET A 1 -12.21 0.41 27.25
CA MET A 1 -12.64 -0.54 26.22
C MET A 1 -12.94 -1.89 26.90
N LYS A 2 -14.07 -2.56 26.58
CA LYS A 2 -14.36 -3.90 27.12
C LYS A 2 -13.42 -4.91 26.47
N LEU A 3 -13.06 -6.00 27.19
CA LEU A 3 -12.18 -7.06 26.68
C LEU A 3 -12.76 -7.72 25.41
N THR A 4 -14.09 -7.84 25.34
CA THR A 4 -14.82 -8.34 24.15
C THR A 4 -14.56 -7.49 22.90
N ASN A 5 -14.51 -6.16 23.03
CA ASN A 5 -14.21 -5.29 21.89
C ASN A 5 -12.77 -5.45 21.41
N LEU A 6 -11.82 -5.69 22.32
CA LEU A 6 -10.44 -5.99 21.95
C LEU A 6 -10.36 -7.30 21.17
N PHE A 7 -11.04 -8.35 21.61
CA PHE A 7 -11.09 -9.63 20.89
C PHE A 7 -11.76 -9.50 19.52
N SER A 8 -12.85 -8.73 19.42
CA SER A 8 -13.52 -8.46 18.14
C SER A 8 -12.61 -7.66 17.19
N MET A 9 -11.89 -6.69 17.71
CA MET A 9 -10.91 -5.91 16.93
C MET A 9 -9.79 -6.81 16.38
N LEU A 10 -9.20 -7.67 17.22
CA LEU A 10 -8.15 -8.58 16.82
C LEU A 10 -8.67 -9.65 15.83
N GLY A 11 -9.87 -10.19 16.06
CA GLY A 11 -10.54 -11.11 15.15
C GLY A 11 -10.86 -10.47 13.80
N GLY A 12 -11.37 -9.24 13.80
CA GLY A 12 -11.61 -8.48 12.59
C GLY A 12 -10.31 -8.19 11.82
N LEU A 13 -9.24 -7.83 12.53
CA LEU A 13 -7.91 -7.64 11.94
C LEU A 13 -7.39 -8.94 11.31
N ALA A 14 -7.53 -10.06 12.00
CA ALA A 14 -7.11 -11.36 11.47
C ALA A 14 -7.88 -11.73 10.19
N LEU A 15 -9.19 -11.54 10.16
CA LEU A 15 -10.02 -11.76 8.96
C LEU A 15 -9.62 -10.79 7.83
N PHE A 16 -9.41 -9.52 8.13
CA PHE A 16 -8.98 -8.51 7.16
C PHE A 16 -7.65 -8.93 6.50
N LEU A 17 -6.64 -9.27 7.31
CA LEU A 17 -5.32 -9.67 6.82
C LEU A 17 -5.37 -10.99 6.04
N TYR A 18 -6.16 -11.96 6.53
CA TYR A 18 -6.34 -13.24 5.85
C TYR A 18 -7.07 -13.08 4.52
N GLY A 19 -8.15 -12.31 4.47
CA GLY A 19 -8.89 -12.02 3.25
C GLY A 19 -8.04 -11.31 2.21
N MET A 20 -7.23 -10.33 2.63
CA MET A 20 -6.30 -9.64 1.75
C MET A 20 -5.24 -10.61 1.19
N ASN A 21 -4.66 -11.46 2.02
CA ASN A 21 -3.67 -12.45 1.59
C ASN A 21 -4.28 -13.49 0.62
N MET A 22 -5.48 -13.98 0.92
CA MET A 22 -6.22 -14.89 0.07
C MET A 22 -6.54 -14.28 -1.30
N MET A 23 -6.96 -13.02 -1.34
CA MET A 23 -7.21 -12.28 -2.57
C MET A 23 -5.92 -12.11 -3.38
N SER A 24 -4.82 -11.69 -2.76
CA SER A 24 -3.52 -11.52 -3.41
C SER A 24 -2.99 -12.82 -3.99
N ASN A 25 -3.05 -13.91 -3.23
CA ASN A 25 -2.62 -15.23 -3.69
C ASN A 25 -3.47 -15.73 -4.87
N GLY A 26 -4.78 -15.48 -4.85
CA GLY A 26 -5.67 -15.81 -5.96
C GLY A 26 -5.32 -15.04 -7.24
N LEU A 27 -5.02 -13.75 -7.12
CA LEU A 27 -4.57 -12.91 -8.25
C LEU A 27 -3.20 -13.35 -8.78
N GLU A 28 -2.26 -13.67 -7.88
CA GLU A 28 -0.93 -14.17 -8.25
C GLU A 28 -1.02 -15.51 -8.99
N MET A 29 -1.83 -16.45 -8.47
CA MET A 29 -2.10 -17.73 -9.15
C MET A 29 -2.72 -17.53 -10.54
N ALA A 30 -3.66 -16.60 -10.68
CA ALA A 30 -4.31 -16.30 -11.96
C ALA A 30 -3.33 -15.66 -12.96
N ALA A 31 -2.41 -14.81 -12.49
CA ALA A 31 -1.41 -14.13 -13.31
C ALA A 31 -0.26 -15.06 -13.73
N GLY A 32 0.10 -16.03 -12.90
CA GLY A 32 1.20 -16.97 -13.13
C GLY A 32 2.57 -16.30 -13.27
N ASP A 33 3.55 -17.05 -13.80
CA ASP A 33 4.93 -16.57 -13.99
C ASP A 33 5.09 -15.45 -15.03
N LYS A 34 4.01 -15.11 -15.74
CA LYS A 34 4.02 -14.05 -16.76
C LYS A 34 4.44 -12.69 -16.20
N MET A 35 4.11 -12.40 -14.95
CA MET A 35 4.44 -11.10 -14.32
C MET A 35 5.95 -10.89 -14.20
N LYS A 36 6.69 -11.94 -13.86
CA LYS A 36 8.15 -11.90 -13.80
C LYS A 36 8.74 -11.61 -15.19
N THR A 37 8.27 -12.33 -16.22
CA THR A 37 8.72 -12.15 -17.61
C THR A 37 8.38 -10.74 -18.15
N ILE A 38 7.22 -10.18 -17.78
CA ILE A 38 6.80 -8.83 -18.17
C ILE A 38 7.73 -7.79 -17.54
N LEU A 39 8.02 -7.91 -16.25
CA LEU A 39 8.96 -7.02 -15.55
C LEU A 39 10.37 -7.08 -16.16
N GLU A 40 10.84 -8.26 -16.52
CA GLU A 40 12.18 -8.45 -17.08
C GLU A 40 12.32 -7.83 -18.48
N LYS A 41 11.31 -7.98 -19.34
CA LYS A 41 11.41 -7.63 -20.78
C LYS A 41 10.91 -6.24 -21.15
N LEU A 42 9.94 -5.67 -20.41
CA LEU A 42 9.20 -4.49 -20.84
C LEU A 42 9.55 -3.20 -20.06
N THR A 43 10.74 -3.10 -19.52
CA THR A 43 11.11 -1.97 -18.63
C THR A 43 12.16 -1.02 -19.19
N SER A 44 12.49 -1.12 -20.49
CA SER A 44 13.51 -0.30 -21.13
C SER A 44 13.10 1.18 -21.33
N ASN A 45 11.81 1.45 -21.50
CA ASN A 45 11.25 2.80 -21.66
C ASN A 45 10.67 3.28 -20.32
N ARG A 46 10.92 4.55 -19.96
CA ARG A 46 10.45 5.11 -18.69
C ARG A 46 8.93 5.03 -18.49
N ILE A 47 8.13 5.37 -19.51
CA ILE A 47 6.67 5.33 -19.42
C ILE A 47 6.20 3.88 -19.32
N LEU A 48 6.73 3.02 -20.18
CA LEU A 48 6.40 1.59 -20.17
C LEU A 48 6.82 0.93 -18.85
N GLY A 49 7.99 1.28 -18.30
CA GLY A 49 8.47 0.79 -17.02
C GLY A 49 7.51 1.17 -15.86
N VAL A 50 7.02 2.43 -15.84
CA VAL A 50 6.02 2.87 -14.86
C VAL A 50 4.70 2.13 -15.04
N LEU A 51 4.19 2.00 -16.26
CA LEU A 51 2.94 1.29 -16.54
C LEU A 51 3.03 -0.20 -16.16
N VAL A 52 4.14 -0.84 -16.49
CA VAL A 52 4.39 -2.25 -16.14
C VAL A 52 4.50 -2.40 -14.62
N GLY A 53 5.26 -1.55 -13.94
CA GLY A 53 5.36 -1.57 -12.47
C GLY A 53 4.00 -1.38 -11.80
N ALA A 54 3.19 -0.45 -12.30
CA ALA A 54 1.85 -0.20 -11.79
C ALA A 54 0.92 -1.40 -12.03
N LEU A 55 0.91 -1.94 -13.25
CA LEU A 55 0.05 -3.07 -13.60
C LEU A 55 0.43 -4.34 -12.81
N VAL A 56 1.70 -4.67 -12.75
CA VAL A 56 2.18 -5.86 -12.02
C VAL A 56 1.82 -5.74 -10.54
N THR A 57 2.08 -4.58 -9.93
CA THR A 57 1.76 -4.37 -8.52
C THR A 57 0.25 -4.38 -8.26
N ALA A 58 -0.56 -3.79 -9.15
CA ALA A 58 -2.01 -3.83 -9.04
C ALA A 58 -2.57 -5.27 -9.16
N ILE A 59 -1.95 -6.12 -9.99
CA ILE A 59 -2.35 -7.53 -10.13
C ILE A 59 -1.87 -8.35 -8.94
N ILE A 60 -0.60 -8.24 -8.55
CA ILE A 60 -0.03 -9.00 -7.41
C ILE A 60 -0.58 -8.48 -6.07
N GLN A 61 -1.10 -7.25 -6.03
CA GLN A 61 -1.57 -6.55 -4.81
C GLN A 61 -0.47 -6.38 -3.75
N SER A 62 0.80 -6.40 -4.17
CA SER A 62 1.96 -6.30 -3.29
C SER A 62 3.11 -5.51 -3.94
N SER A 63 3.25 -4.24 -3.56
CA SER A 63 4.43 -3.45 -3.96
C SER A 63 5.72 -3.98 -3.33
N SER A 64 5.63 -4.58 -2.15
CA SER A 64 6.78 -5.23 -1.50
C SER A 64 7.31 -6.38 -2.36
N ALA A 65 6.44 -7.27 -2.86
CA ALA A 65 6.84 -8.35 -3.75
C ALA A 65 7.46 -7.80 -5.04
N THR A 66 6.81 -6.80 -5.68
CA THR A 66 7.33 -6.17 -6.90
C THR A 66 8.70 -5.54 -6.66
N THR A 67 8.90 -4.77 -5.58
CA THR A 67 10.18 -4.10 -5.31
C THR A 67 11.28 -5.08 -4.93
N VAL A 68 10.96 -6.16 -4.19
CA VAL A 68 11.91 -7.24 -3.89
C VAL A 68 12.34 -7.95 -5.17
N MET A 69 11.43 -8.24 -6.11
CA MET A 69 11.77 -8.77 -7.44
C MET A 69 12.70 -7.82 -8.21
N VAL A 70 12.42 -6.51 -8.18
CA VAL A 70 13.27 -5.50 -8.84
C VAL A 70 14.67 -5.48 -8.23
N VAL A 71 14.80 -5.51 -6.89
CA VAL A 71 16.10 -5.64 -6.20
C VAL A 71 16.84 -6.90 -6.66
N GLY A 72 16.13 -8.04 -6.75
CA GLY A 72 16.68 -9.31 -7.24
C GLY A 72 17.14 -9.26 -8.70
N PHE A 73 16.36 -8.63 -9.60
CA PHE A 73 16.71 -8.48 -11.01
C PHE A 73 17.91 -7.56 -11.22
N VAL A 74 18.00 -6.48 -10.45
CA VAL A 74 19.18 -5.60 -10.47
C VAL A 74 20.39 -6.33 -9.92
N ASN A 75 20.23 -7.13 -8.85
CA ASN A 75 21.32 -7.91 -8.26
C ASN A 75 21.88 -8.97 -9.23
N SER A 76 21.02 -9.61 -10.02
CA SER A 76 21.41 -10.63 -11.02
C SER A 76 21.85 -10.03 -12.36
N GLY A 77 21.78 -8.70 -12.53
CA GLY A 77 22.11 -8.03 -13.79
C GLY A 77 21.03 -8.15 -14.88
N LEU A 78 19.85 -8.70 -14.55
CA LEU A 78 18.72 -8.81 -15.49
C LEU A 78 18.02 -7.47 -15.72
N MET A 79 18.16 -6.52 -14.80
CA MET A 79 17.57 -5.18 -14.89
C MET A 79 18.62 -4.11 -14.59
N SER A 80 18.64 -3.04 -15.40
CA SER A 80 19.47 -1.89 -15.10
C SER A 80 18.91 -1.07 -13.92
N LEU A 81 19.79 -0.35 -13.21
CA LEU A 81 19.37 0.53 -12.14
C LEU A 81 18.40 1.62 -12.62
N THR A 82 18.58 2.11 -13.85
CA THR A 82 17.67 3.09 -14.48
C THR A 82 16.28 2.49 -14.74
N SER A 83 16.20 1.25 -15.24
CA SER A 83 14.91 0.57 -15.43
C SER A 83 14.20 0.35 -14.09
N ALA A 84 14.95 0.03 -13.05
CA ALA A 84 14.41 -0.14 -11.70
C ALA A 84 13.70 1.12 -11.18
N VAL A 85 14.19 2.33 -11.49
CA VAL A 85 13.53 3.60 -11.13
C VAL A 85 12.09 3.62 -11.63
N TRP A 86 11.89 3.31 -12.89
CA TRP A 86 10.57 3.38 -13.55
C TRP A 86 9.61 2.36 -12.96
N VAL A 87 10.07 1.14 -12.75
CA VAL A 87 9.25 0.08 -12.15
C VAL A 87 8.87 0.41 -10.71
N ILE A 88 9.79 0.95 -9.91
CA ILE A 88 9.53 1.38 -8.54
C ILE A 88 8.48 2.49 -8.49
N MET A 89 8.59 3.50 -9.36
CA MET A 89 7.58 4.57 -9.47
C MET A 89 6.20 3.97 -9.79
N GLY A 90 6.16 3.05 -10.75
CA GLY A 90 4.93 2.34 -11.10
C GLY A 90 4.38 1.49 -9.96
N ALA A 91 5.23 0.75 -9.26
CA ALA A 91 4.82 -0.09 -8.14
C ALA A 91 4.15 0.73 -7.01
N ASN A 92 4.64 1.94 -6.74
CA ASN A 92 4.01 2.84 -5.78
C ASN A 92 2.61 3.29 -6.24
N ILE A 93 2.39 3.53 -7.54
CA ILE A 93 1.05 3.78 -8.08
C ILE A 93 0.19 2.53 -7.95
N GLY A 94 0.68 1.36 -8.37
CA GLY A 94 -0.08 0.11 -8.38
C GLY A 94 -0.61 -0.30 -7.01
N THR A 95 0.14 -0.02 -5.93
CA THR A 95 -0.30 -0.34 -4.56
C THR A 95 -1.52 0.46 -4.13
N THR A 96 -1.80 1.62 -4.77
CA THR A 96 -2.97 2.44 -4.41
C THR A 96 -4.29 1.81 -4.79
N ILE A 97 -4.29 0.88 -5.74
CA ILE A 97 -5.49 0.14 -6.18
C ILE A 97 -6.10 -0.65 -5.02
N THR A 98 -5.30 -1.21 -4.11
CA THR A 98 -5.82 -1.90 -2.92
C THR A 98 -6.66 -0.97 -2.05
N GLY A 99 -6.15 0.24 -1.77
CA GLY A 99 -6.90 1.25 -1.01
C GLY A 99 -8.20 1.67 -1.70
N GLN A 100 -8.19 1.79 -3.04
CA GLN A 100 -9.39 2.09 -3.83
C GLN A 100 -10.42 0.96 -3.79
N LEU A 101 -9.97 -0.30 -3.87
CA LEU A 101 -10.84 -1.46 -3.73
C LEU A 101 -11.50 -1.51 -2.34
N ILE A 102 -10.73 -1.27 -1.28
CA ILE A 102 -11.24 -1.22 0.11
C ILE A 102 -12.23 -0.06 0.30
N ALA A 103 -12.08 1.03 -0.44
CA ALA A 103 -12.95 2.19 -0.37
C ALA A 103 -14.34 1.96 -1.01
N ILE A 104 -14.51 0.91 -1.82
CA ILE A 104 -15.81 0.52 -2.36
C ILE A 104 -16.65 -0.08 -1.22
N ASP A 105 -17.80 0.54 -0.90
CA ASP A 105 -18.64 0.01 0.17
C ASP A 105 -19.50 -1.15 -0.32
N ILE A 106 -18.96 -2.37 -0.22
CA ILE A 106 -19.66 -3.63 -0.51
C ILE A 106 -19.96 -4.42 0.76
N THR A 107 -19.90 -3.80 1.92
CA THR A 107 -20.04 -4.45 3.23
C THR A 107 -21.33 -5.26 3.34
N ALA A 108 -22.44 -4.74 2.79
CA ALA A 108 -23.75 -5.42 2.86
C ALA A 108 -23.78 -6.78 2.12
N ILE A 109 -23.03 -6.92 1.04
CA ILE A 109 -22.97 -8.16 0.23
C ILE A 109 -21.70 -8.99 0.49
N ALA A 110 -20.80 -8.49 1.32
CA ALA A 110 -19.53 -9.15 1.62
C ALA A 110 -19.67 -10.60 2.12
N PRO A 111 -20.65 -10.95 3.00
CA PRO A 111 -20.86 -12.35 3.40
C PRO A 111 -21.22 -13.27 2.24
N LEU A 112 -22.05 -12.78 1.29
CA LEU A 112 -22.40 -13.56 0.11
C LEU A 112 -21.19 -13.75 -0.82
N ILE A 113 -20.42 -12.71 -1.03
CA ILE A 113 -19.18 -12.75 -1.82
C ILE A 113 -18.18 -13.75 -1.20
N ALA A 114 -18.00 -13.70 0.13
CA ALA A 114 -17.15 -14.64 0.85
C ALA A 114 -17.64 -16.07 0.66
N PHE A 115 -18.94 -16.32 0.82
CA PHE A 115 -19.54 -17.65 0.65
C PHE A 115 -19.30 -18.18 -0.77
N ILE A 116 -19.57 -17.40 -1.80
CA ILE A 116 -19.39 -17.81 -3.20
C ILE A 116 -17.92 -18.19 -3.45
N GLY A 117 -16.98 -17.34 -3.05
CA GLY A 117 -15.55 -17.59 -3.28
C GLY A 117 -15.05 -18.83 -2.53
N VAL A 118 -15.46 -19.01 -1.28
CA VAL A 118 -15.09 -20.19 -0.49
C VAL A 118 -15.75 -21.45 -1.07
N ALA A 119 -17.00 -21.38 -1.50
CA ALA A 119 -17.69 -22.49 -2.16
C ALA A 119 -16.98 -22.92 -3.46
N MET A 120 -16.47 -21.95 -4.23
CA MET A 120 -15.68 -22.25 -5.44
C MET A 120 -14.43 -23.06 -5.10
N ILE A 121 -13.71 -22.69 -4.04
CA ILE A 121 -12.48 -23.43 -3.62
C ILE A 121 -12.82 -24.81 -3.08
N VAL A 122 -13.87 -24.92 -2.28
CA VAL A 122 -14.18 -26.18 -1.56
C VAL A 122 -14.82 -27.23 -2.48
N PHE A 123 -15.71 -26.80 -3.37
CA PHE A 123 -16.53 -27.74 -4.15
C PHE A 123 -15.98 -28.00 -5.56
N PHE A 124 -15.13 -27.13 -6.10
CA PHE A 124 -14.61 -27.29 -7.46
C PHE A 124 -13.10 -27.53 -7.43
N LYS A 125 -12.66 -28.72 -7.85
CA LYS A 125 -11.24 -29.10 -7.93
C LYS A 125 -10.61 -28.59 -9.24
N SER A 126 -10.41 -27.28 -9.34
CA SER A 126 -9.81 -26.65 -10.54
C SER A 126 -8.93 -25.49 -10.12
N GLN A 127 -7.66 -25.52 -10.49
CA GLN A 127 -6.71 -24.46 -10.18
C GLN A 127 -7.20 -23.07 -10.60
N LYS A 128 -7.90 -22.96 -11.73
CA LYS A 128 -8.49 -21.70 -12.20
C LYS A 128 -9.62 -21.22 -11.27
N LEU A 129 -10.50 -22.16 -10.83
CA LEU A 129 -11.60 -21.81 -9.93
C LEU A 129 -11.08 -21.55 -8.52
N ASP A 130 -10.01 -22.22 -8.08
CA ASP A 130 -9.34 -21.92 -6.81
C ASP A 130 -8.77 -20.49 -6.82
N ALA A 131 -8.12 -20.08 -7.91
CA ALA A 131 -7.59 -18.73 -8.06
C ALA A 131 -8.73 -17.68 -8.04
N ILE A 132 -9.78 -17.87 -8.82
CA ILE A 132 -10.94 -16.97 -8.87
C ILE A 132 -11.67 -16.97 -7.52
N GLY A 133 -11.89 -18.13 -6.92
CA GLY A 133 -12.49 -18.29 -5.60
C GLY A 133 -11.67 -17.60 -4.51
N GLY A 134 -10.33 -17.65 -4.63
CA GLY A 134 -9.41 -16.95 -3.75
C GLY A 134 -9.58 -15.43 -3.83
N VAL A 135 -9.72 -14.89 -5.04
CA VAL A 135 -9.96 -13.44 -5.23
C VAL A 135 -11.32 -13.04 -4.66
N ILE A 136 -12.38 -13.73 -5.04
CA ILE A 136 -13.76 -13.40 -4.64
C ILE A 136 -13.95 -13.63 -3.13
N GLY A 137 -13.56 -14.79 -2.62
CA GLY A 137 -13.70 -15.14 -1.21
C GLY A 137 -12.83 -14.27 -0.32
N GLY A 138 -11.58 -14.01 -0.76
CA GLY A 138 -10.66 -13.14 -0.06
C GLY A 138 -11.19 -11.71 0.06
N LEU A 139 -11.76 -11.17 -1.01
CA LEU A 139 -12.41 -9.85 -0.99
C LEU A 139 -13.58 -9.81 0.00
N GLY A 140 -14.45 -10.80 0.01
CA GLY A 140 -15.57 -10.88 0.94
C GLY A 140 -15.10 -10.99 2.40
N ILE A 141 -14.13 -11.86 2.69
CA ILE A 141 -13.56 -12.02 4.04
C ILE A 141 -12.86 -10.74 4.51
N LEU A 142 -12.14 -10.04 3.61
CA LEU A 142 -11.50 -8.76 3.89
C LEU A 142 -12.53 -7.73 4.39
N PHE A 143 -13.66 -7.58 3.69
CA PHE A 143 -14.70 -6.62 4.08
C PHE A 143 -15.42 -7.02 5.38
N ILE A 144 -15.66 -8.31 5.62
CA ILE A 144 -16.18 -8.80 6.91
C ILE A 144 -15.22 -8.44 8.04
N GLY A 145 -13.91 -8.68 7.83
CA GLY A 145 -12.86 -8.34 8.79
C GLY A 145 -12.79 -6.84 9.07
N MET A 146 -12.84 -6.03 8.03
CA MET A 146 -12.82 -4.56 8.15
C MET A 146 -14.04 -4.05 8.93
N GLU A 147 -15.23 -4.54 8.64
CA GLU A 147 -16.47 -4.14 9.34
C GLU A 147 -16.42 -4.54 10.80
N THR A 148 -15.99 -5.78 11.08
CA THR A 148 -15.84 -6.29 12.46
C THR A 148 -14.84 -5.44 13.25
N MET A 149 -13.71 -5.11 12.66
CA MET A 149 -12.67 -4.27 13.26
C MET A 149 -13.18 -2.84 13.49
N SER A 150 -13.80 -2.21 12.48
CA SER A 150 -14.33 -0.85 12.57
C SER A 150 -15.41 -0.71 13.65
N SER A 151 -16.34 -1.65 13.70
CA SER A 151 -17.40 -1.68 14.70
C SER A 151 -16.86 -1.86 16.13
N ALA A 152 -15.83 -2.70 16.30
CA ALA A 152 -15.18 -2.90 17.60
C ALA A 152 -14.43 -1.66 18.11
N MET A 153 -13.99 -0.76 17.19
CA MET A 153 -13.27 0.46 17.52
C MET A 153 -14.17 1.67 17.84
N VAL A 154 -15.46 1.60 17.53
CA VAL A 154 -16.41 2.72 17.81
C VAL A 154 -16.33 3.26 19.25
N PRO A 155 -16.22 2.45 20.32
CA PRO A 155 -16.11 2.96 21.68
C PRO A 155 -14.85 3.81 21.94
N LEU A 156 -13.81 3.70 21.11
CA LEU A 156 -12.59 4.50 21.25
C LEU A 156 -12.82 5.99 20.95
N ARG A 157 -13.88 6.34 20.21
CA ARG A 157 -14.24 7.74 19.89
C ARG A 157 -14.47 8.61 21.14
N THR A 158 -14.93 7.99 22.21
CA THR A 158 -15.32 8.70 23.44
C THR A 158 -14.29 8.55 24.57
N MET A 159 -13.16 7.89 24.32
CA MET A 159 -12.07 7.73 25.28
C MET A 159 -11.11 8.93 25.20
N PRO A 160 -11.03 9.81 26.22
CA PRO A 160 -10.24 11.04 26.13
C PRO A 160 -8.76 10.79 25.87
N GLU A 161 -8.18 9.74 26.46
CA GLU A 161 -6.77 9.37 26.29
C GLU A 161 -6.49 8.98 24.84
N PHE A 162 -7.41 8.24 24.23
CA PHE A 162 -7.27 7.78 22.84
C PHE A 162 -7.47 8.94 21.85
N VAL A 163 -8.49 9.77 22.06
CA VAL A 163 -8.73 10.97 21.25
C VAL A 163 -7.55 11.93 21.35
N GLY A 164 -6.99 12.13 22.56
CA GLY A 164 -5.79 12.93 22.78
C GLY A 164 -4.54 12.35 22.09
N LEU A 165 -4.41 11.02 21.96
CA LEU A 165 -3.34 10.38 21.20
C LEU A 165 -3.51 10.63 19.70
N ILE A 166 -4.70 10.39 19.15
CA ILE A 166 -4.98 10.54 17.73
C ILE A 166 -4.85 12.01 17.28
N SER A 167 -5.22 12.97 18.11
CA SER A 167 -5.07 14.39 17.78
C SER A 167 -3.61 14.80 17.55
N LYS A 168 -2.64 14.12 18.19
CA LYS A 168 -1.21 14.36 17.97
C LYS A 168 -0.77 13.99 16.54
N PHE A 169 -1.50 13.12 15.86
CA PHE A 169 -1.18 12.71 14.48
C PHE A 169 -1.45 13.81 13.46
N GLN A 170 -2.13 14.89 13.83
CA GLN A 170 -2.22 16.10 13.01
C GLN A 170 -0.89 16.86 12.95
N ASN A 171 0.04 16.59 13.87
CA ASN A 171 1.41 17.09 13.74
C ASN A 171 2.12 16.28 12.64
N PRO A 172 2.65 16.92 11.59
CA PRO A 172 3.26 16.23 10.45
C PRO A 172 4.38 15.27 10.86
N PHE A 173 5.26 15.69 11.77
CA PHE A 173 6.38 14.86 12.21
C PHE A 173 5.91 13.60 12.95
N ILE A 174 4.95 13.76 13.89
CA ILE A 174 4.43 12.64 14.68
C ILE A 174 3.64 11.67 13.78
N GLY A 175 2.76 12.20 12.92
CA GLY A 175 1.98 11.39 12.00
C GLY A 175 2.86 10.57 11.06
N ILE A 176 3.85 11.20 10.43
CA ILE A 176 4.80 10.53 9.54
C ILE A 176 5.59 9.45 10.28
N LEU A 177 6.13 9.76 11.46
CA LEU A 177 6.90 8.82 12.25
C LEU A 177 6.07 7.58 12.62
N VAL A 178 4.84 7.80 13.12
CA VAL A 178 3.93 6.70 13.48
C VAL A 178 3.58 5.86 12.25
N GLY A 179 3.22 6.49 11.14
CA GLY A 179 2.91 5.77 9.89
C GLY A 179 4.08 4.96 9.37
N ALA A 180 5.30 5.54 9.39
CA ALA A 180 6.50 4.87 8.92
C ALA A 180 6.86 3.66 9.80
N LEU A 181 6.87 3.82 11.12
CA LEU A 181 7.17 2.72 12.05
C LEU A 181 6.12 1.62 11.99
N PHE A 182 4.83 1.99 11.93
CA PHE A 182 3.74 1.04 11.83
C PHE A 182 3.82 0.19 10.56
N THR A 183 4.04 0.82 9.41
CA THR A 183 4.18 0.08 8.14
C THR A 183 5.47 -0.72 8.06
N ALA A 184 6.58 -0.20 8.60
CA ALA A 184 7.82 -0.94 8.68
C ALA A 184 7.69 -2.22 9.53
N LEU A 185 6.89 -2.16 10.61
CA LEU A 185 6.61 -3.31 11.47
C LEU A 185 5.73 -4.35 10.78
N ILE A 186 4.64 -3.91 10.13
CA ILE A 186 3.70 -4.78 9.39
C ILE A 186 4.30 -5.30 8.08
N GLN A 187 5.22 -4.54 7.46
CA GLN A 187 5.85 -4.84 6.16
C GLN A 187 4.85 -4.94 4.99
N SER A 188 3.66 -4.37 5.13
CA SER A 188 2.61 -4.34 4.11
C SER A 188 1.92 -2.98 4.09
N SER A 189 2.15 -2.21 3.03
CA SER A 189 1.48 -0.92 2.84
C SER A 189 -0.03 -1.07 2.64
N SER A 190 -0.45 -2.09 1.90
CA SER A 190 -1.87 -2.36 1.66
C SER A 190 -2.61 -2.67 2.97
N ALA A 191 -2.01 -3.51 3.84
CA ALA A 191 -2.56 -3.79 5.17
C ALA A 191 -2.60 -2.52 6.04
N SER A 192 -1.51 -1.76 6.04
CA SER A 192 -1.38 -0.53 6.82
C SER A 192 -2.41 0.53 6.43
N VAL A 193 -2.60 0.75 5.12
CA VAL A 193 -3.61 1.67 4.58
C VAL A 193 -5.02 1.17 4.90
N GLY A 194 -5.30 -0.13 4.75
CA GLY A 194 -6.60 -0.70 5.08
C GLY A 194 -6.97 -0.56 6.57
N ILE A 195 -6.00 -0.75 7.47
CA ILE A 195 -6.19 -0.49 8.91
C ILE A 195 -6.49 1.00 9.16
N LEU A 196 -5.78 1.90 8.48
CA LEU A 196 -6.04 3.35 8.57
C LEU A 196 -7.45 3.69 8.07
N GLN A 197 -7.90 3.09 6.96
CA GLN A 197 -9.26 3.24 6.43
C GLN A 197 -10.32 2.70 7.41
N ALA A 198 -10.05 1.59 8.09
CA ALA A 198 -10.96 1.05 9.10
C ALA A 198 -11.06 1.95 10.35
N LEU A 199 -9.94 2.53 10.82
CA LEU A 199 -9.92 3.54 11.88
C LEU A 199 -10.71 4.79 11.48
N ALA A 200 -10.60 5.22 10.24
CA ALA A 200 -11.36 6.35 9.73
C ALA A 200 -12.86 6.01 9.56
N LYS A 201 -13.18 4.84 9.02
CA LYS A 201 -14.58 4.35 8.90
C LYS A 201 -15.23 4.21 10.27
N SER A 202 -14.51 3.78 11.29
CA SER A 202 -15.00 3.75 12.68
C SER A 202 -15.22 5.16 13.27
N GLY A 203 -14.77 6.22 12.60
CA GLY A 203 -14.83 7.62 13.04
C GLY A 203 -13.87 7.97 14.18
N VAL A 204 -12.92 7.10 14.45
CA VAL A 204 -11.84 7.30 15.41
C VAL A 204 -10.79 8.26 14.87
N MET A 205 -10.54 8.22 13.55
CA MET A 205 -9.62 9.13 12.87
C MET A 205 -10.36 9.98 11.84
N THR A 206 -9.96 11.22 11.71
CA THR A 206 -10.40 12.14 10.65
C THR A 206 -9.43 12.06 9.46
N LEU A 207 -9.84 12.60 8.30
CA LEU A 207 -8.93 12.72 7.17
C LEU A 207 -7.67 13.52 7.55
N SER A 208 -7.81 14.64 8.24
CA SER A 208 -6.69 15.50 8.64
C SER A 208 -5.67 14.81 9.54
N SER A 209 -6.11 13.91 10.44
CA SER A 209 -5.19 13.11 11.25
C SER A 209 -4.60 11.91 10.50
N SER A 210 -5.23 11.47 9.41
CA SER A 210 -4.82 10.33 8.60
C SER A 210 -3.77 10.68 7.55
N ILE A 211 -3.78 11.90 7.01
CA ILE A 211 -2.93 12.32 5.89
C ILE A 211 -1.44 12.12 6.19
N TYR A 212 -0.96 12.63 7.32
CA TYR A 212 0.46 12.52 7.67
C TYR A 212 0.88 11.11 8.03
N VAL A 213 -0.03 10.34 8.65
CA VAL A 213 0.19 8.91 8.89
C VAL A 213 0.35 8.17 7.57
N LEU A 214 -0.50 8.46 6.57
CA LEU A 214 -0.42 7.88 5.23
C LEU A 214 0.90 8.21 4.52
N PHE A 215 1.38 9.46 4.62
CA PHE A 215 2.68 9.85 4.06
C PHE A 215 3.81 9.05 4.71
N GLY A 216 3.76 8.85 6.02
CA GLY A 216 4.69 7.99 6.74
C GLY A 216 4.62 6.53 6.30
N GLN A 217 3.41 6.00 6.06
CA GLN A 217 3.22 4.63 5.59
C GLN A 217 3.94 4.37 4.26
N ASN A 218 3.97 5.35 3.35
CA ASN A 218 4.74 5.24 2.10
C ASN A 218 6.25 5.11 2.37
N ILE A 219 6.81 5.85 3.34
CA ILE A 219 8.21 5.70 3.72
C ILE A 219 8.46 4.32 4.37
N GLY A 220 7.58 3.91 5.28
CA GLY A 220 7.68 2.63 5.98
C GLY A 220 7.67 1.41 5.07
N THR A 221 6.99 1.50 3.92
CA THR A 221 6.96 0.45 2.89
C THR A 221 8.36 0.08 2.39
N CYS A 222 9.31 1.00 2.43
CA CYS A 222 10.66 0.76 1.93
C CYS A 222 11.45 -0.27 2.75
N ILE A 223 11.01 -0.61 3.97
CA ILE A 223 11.72 -1.56 4.83
C ILE A 223 11.89 -2.92 4.16
N THR A 224 10.92 -3.38 3.37
CA THR A 224 11.00 -4.67 2.66
C THR A 224 12.12 -4.67 1.62
N SER A 225 12.30 -3.57 0.89
CA SER A 225 13.42 -3.40 -0.04
C SER A 225 14.76 -3.30 0.69
N VAL A 226 14.79 -2.65 1.86
CA VAL A 226 16.00 -2.58 2.72
C VAL A 226 16.41 -3.99 3.12
N LEU A 227 15.50 -4.77 3.67
CA LEU A 227 15.77 -6.14 4.09
C LEU A 227 16.22 -7.02 2.92
N ALA A 228 15.55 -6.91 1.77
CA ALA A 228 15.90 -7.67 0.57
C ALA A 228 17.28 -7.28 -0.02
N SER A 229 17.78 -6.10 0.27
CA SER A 229 19.08 -5.63 -0.23
C SER A 229 20.28 -6.03 0.65
N ILE A 230 20.03 -6.63 1.82
CA ILE A 230 21.11 -7.09 2.72
C ILE A 230 21.90 -8.21 2.04
N GLY A 231 23.23 -8.08 2.00
CA GLY A 231 24.11 -9.07 1.37
C GLY A 231 24.16 -9.04 -0.16
N THR A 232 23.43 -8.13 -0.82
CA THR A 232 23.40 -8.00 -2.28
C THR A 232 24.45 -7.03 -2.84
N SER A 233 24.50 -6.91 -4.18
CA SER A 233 25.37 -5.99 -4.91
C SER A 233 25.09 -4.51 -4.58
N LYS A 234 26.06 -3.63 -4.88
CA LYS A 234 25.88 -2.17 -4.71
C LYS A 234 24.68 -1.63 -5.47
N ASN A 235 24.44 -2.10 -6.71
CA ASN A 235 23.31 -1.65 -7.51
C ASN A 235 21.96 -2.09 -6.92
N ALA A 236 21.87 -3.28 -6.35
CA ALA A 236 20.69 -3.73 -5.63
C ALA A 236 20.40 -2.86 -4.39
N LYS A 237 21.43 -2.48 -3.64
CA LYS A 237 21.30 -1.52 -2.52
C LYS A 237 20.92 -0.11 -2.98
N ARG A 238 21.46 0.35 -4.12
CA ARG A 238 21.08 1.61 -4.76
C ARG A 238 19.60 1.62 -5.17
N THR A 239 19.05 0.49 -5.60
CA THR A 239 17.63 0.34 -5.89
C THR A 239 16.76 0.66 -4.66
N THR A 240 17.18 0.20 -3.49
CA THR A 240 16.51 0.51 -2.22
C THR A 240 16.62 2.01 -1.86
N ILE A 241 17.79 2.62 -2.09
CA ILE A 241 17.98 4.06 -1.88
C ILE A 241 17.04 4.86 -2.80
N ILE A 242 16.88 4.45 -4.05
CA ILE A 242 15.96 5.07 -5.01
C ILE A 242 14.51 5.00 -4.49
N HIS A 243 14.08 3.82 -4.03
CA HIS A 243 12.73 3.63 -3.49
C HIS A 243 12.48 4.53 -2.28
N LEU A 244 13.42 4.56 -1.34
CA LEU A 244 13.35 5.42 -0.16
C LEU A 244 13.34 6.91 -0.54
N SER A 245 14.21 7.32 -1.47
CA SER A 245 14.30 8.71 -1.94
C SER A 245 13.01 9.18 -2.61
N PHE A 246 12.37 8.33 -3.44
CA PHE A 246 11.07 8.62 -4.04
C PHE A 246 10.02 8.93 -2.98
N ASN A 247 9.89 8.08 -1.97
CA ASN A 247 8.88 8.25 -0.92
C ASN A 247 9.19 9.43 0.02
N ILE A 248 10.46 9.71 0.33
CA ILE A 248 10.86 10.88 1.12
C ILE A 248 10.56 12.17 0.34
N ILE A 249 10.95 12.26 -0.93
CA ILE A 249 10.69 13.44 -1.76
C ILE A 249 9.18 13.68 -1.88
N GLY A 250 8.40 12.64 -2.16
CA GLY A 250 6.95 12.72 -2.19
C GLY A 250 6.36 13.21 -0.85
N THR A 251 6.86 12.68 0.25
CA THR A 251 6.41 13.08 1.60
C THR A 251 6.71 14.55 1.87
N VAL A 252 7.93 15.03 1.60
CA VAL A 252 8.30 16.44 1.77
C VAL A 252 7.42 17.33 0.90
N LEU A 253 7.19 16.95 -0.36
CA LEU A 253 6.34 17.70 -1.28
C LEU A 253 4.91 17.81 -0.72
N PHE A 254 4.29 16.68 -0.33
CA PHE A 254 2.90 16.68 0.10
C PHE A 254 2.68 17.24 1.49
N VAL A 255 3.66 17.15 2.39
CA VAL A 255 3.64 17.91 3.65
C VAL A 255 3.62 19.41 3.35
N THR A 256 4.49 19.88 2.46
CA THR A 256 4.53 21.28 2.05
C THR A 256 3.20 21.71 1.43
N ILE A 257 2.64 20.92 0.52
CA ILE A 257 1.32 21.19 -0.08
C ILE A 257 0.24 21.27 0.99
N SER A 258 0.21 20.30 1.93
CA SER A 258 -0.81 20.23 2.99
C SER A 258 -0.69 21.39 4.01
N MET A 259 0.50 21.97 4.16
CA MET A 259 0.71 23.14 5.03
C MET A 259 0.37 24.48 4.35
N LEU A 260 0.55 24.57 3.04
CA LEU A 260 0.34 25.81 2.28
C LEU A 260 -1.05 25.93 1.64
N PHE A 261 -1.72 24.81 1.42
CA PHE A 261 -3.02 24.73 0.75
C PHE A 261 -3.99 23.85 1.54
N PRO A 262 -5.31 24.06 1.43
CA PRO A 262 -6.33 23.22 2.09
C PRO A 262 -6.48 21.87 1.37
N PHE A 263 -5.40 21.09 1.33
CA PHE A 263 -5.35 19.81 0.60
C PHE A 263 -6.39 18.80 1.12
N ALA A 264 -6.60 18.76 2.45
CA ALA A 264 -7.62 17.90 3.06
C ALA A 264 -9.02 18.24 2.55
N ASP A 265 -9.37 19.53 2.48
CA ASP A 265 -10.69 20.00 2.03
C ASP A 265 -10.90 19.67 0.55
N LEU A 266 -9.86 19.84 -0.27
CA LEU A 266 -9.90 19.45 -1.68
C LEU A 266 -10.22 17.96 -1.84
N VAL A 267 -9.50 17.09 -1.12
CA VAL A 267 -9.75 15.64 -1.21
C VAL A 267 -11.12 15.27 -0.66
N GLN A 268 -11.55 15.90 0.43
CA GLN A 268 -12.88 15.71 1.00
C GLN A 268 -13.98 16.08 0.01
N SER A 269 -13.80 17.13 -0.79
CA SER A 269 -14.77 17.55 -1.81
C SER A 269 -14.95 16.54 -2.94
N LEU A 270 -13.96 15.68 -3.21
CA LEU A 270 -14.06 14.64 -4.23
C LEU A 270 -14.98 13.47 -3.81
N THR A 271 -15.00 13.15 -2.52
CA THR A 271 -15.79 12.04 -1.96
C THR A 271 -16.35 12.40 -0.57
N PRO A 272 -17.33 13.33 -0.47
CA PRO A 272 -17.69 13.99 0.79
C PRO A 272 -18.16 13.05 1.90
N SER A 273 -18.79 11.93 1.57
CA SER A 273 -19.43 11.01 2.54
C SER A 273 -18.61 9.75 2.85
N ASN A 274 -17.45 9.55 2.21
CA ASN A 274 -16.68 8.31 2.34
C ASN A 274 -15.22 8.59 2.73
N VAL A 275 -14.94 8.57 4.04
CA VAL A 275 -13.58 8.84 4.58
C VAL A 275 -12.56 7.79 4.11
N ALA A 276 -12.96 6.54 3.93
CA ALA A 276 -12.07 5.50 3.40
C ALA A 276 -11.66 5.82 1.94
N ALA A 277 -12.59 6.32 1.12
CA ALA A 277 -12.30 6.78 -0.23
C ALA A 277 -11.42 8.05 -0.22
N GLN A 278 -11.62 8.96 0.71
CA GLN A 278 -10.75 10.13 0.88
C GLN A 278 -9.30 9.72 1.14
N ILE A 279 -9.06 8.75 2.03
CA ILE A 279 -7.73 8.22 2.31
C ILE A 279 -7.14 7.55 1.06
N ALA A 280 -7.92 6.74 0.33
CA ALA A 280 -7.49 6.12 -0.91
C ALA A 280 -7.13 7.17 -1.98
N ASN A 281 -7.91 8.25 -2.08
CA ASN A 281 -7.65 9.36 -3.00
C ASN A 281 -6.34 10.09 -2.64
N VAL A 282 -6.10 10.38 -1.34
CA VAL A 282 -4.81 10.95 -0.89
C VAL A 282 -3.66 10.05 -1.31
N HIS A 283 -3.79 8.73 -1.10
CA HIS A 283 -2.76 7.76 -1.46
C HIS A 283 -2.48 7.73 -2.96
N THR A 284 -3.54 7.75 -3.78
CA THR A 284 -3.43 7.77 -5.25
C THR A 284 -2.83 9.09 -5.73
N ILE A 285 -3.35 10.23 -5.25
CA ILE A 285 -2.86 11.56 -5.63
C ILE A 285 -1.37 11.70 -5.27
N PHE A 286 -0.98 11.27 -4.07
CA PHE A 286 0.41 11.29 -3.64
C PHE A 286 1.32 10.52 -4.61
N ASN A 287 1.01 9.25 -4.90
CA ASN A 287 1.89 8.40 -5.70
C ASN A 287 1.89 8.79 -7.18
N VAL A 288 0.74 9.14 -7.75
CA VAL A 288 0.63 9.58 -9.15
C VAL A 288 1.35 10.92 -9.34
N THR A 289 1.09 11.92 -8.49
CA THR A 289 1.72 13.24 -8.60
C THR A 289 3.23 13.16 -8.40
N THR A 290 3.69 12.43 -7.39
CA THR A 290 5.13 12.23 -7.15
C THR A 290 5.79 11.55 -8.36
N THR A 291 5.14 10.53 -8.94
CA THR A 291 5.64 9.87 -10.14
C THR A 291 5.71 10.83 -11.33
N LEU A 292 4.63 11.59 -11.61
CA LEU A 292 4.60 12.53 -12.74
C LEU A 292 5.68 13.61 -12.62
N LEU A 293 5.92 14.12 -11.42
CA LEU A 293 6.94 15.14 -11.17
C LEU A 293 8.36 14.59 -11.28
N LEU A 294 8.60 13.35 -10.82
CA LEU A 294 9.92 12.74 -10.83
C LEU A 294 10.22 12.00 -12.15
N LEU A 295 9.22 11.63 -12.95
CA LEU A 295 9.40 10.91 -14.21
C LEU A 295 10.37 11.58 -15.19
N PRO A 296 10.31 12.91 -15.42
CA PRO A 296 11.26 13.59 -16.32
C PRO A 296 12.71 13.55 -15.81
N ILE A 297 12.90 13.55 -14.49
CA ILE A 297 14.19 13.64 -13.81
C ILE A 297 14.59 12.37 -13.05
N GLY A 298 13.90 11.24 -13.28
CA GLY A 298 14.10 10.01 -12.52
C GLY A 298 15.52 9.43 -12.57
N THR A 299 16.29 9.72 -13.62
CA THR A 299 17.73 9.38 -13.69
C THR A 299 18.55 10.12 -12.62
N LYS A 300 18.12 11.28 -12.13
CA LYS A 300 18.77 11.97 -11.01
C LYS A 300 18.62 11.20 -9.68
N LEU A 301 17.61 10.33 -9.56
CA LEU A 301 17.52 9.42 -8.41
C LEU A 301 18.61 8.34 -8.48
N VAL A 302 19.01 7.93 -9.67
CA VAL A 302 20.16 7.05 -9.87
C VAL A 302 21.44 7.76 -9.45
N ASP A 303 21.64 9.01 -9.94
CA ASP A 303 22.81 9.80 -9.58
C ASP A 303 22.89 10.03 -8.07
N LEU A 304 21.75 10.33 -7.43
CA LEU A 304 21.66 10.48 -5.97
C LEU A 304 22.05 9.18 -5.26
N ALA A 305 21.52 8.04 -5.69
CA ALA A 305 21.83 6.75 -5.09
C ALA A 305 23.31 6.38 -5.26
N CYS A 306 23.92 6.70 -6.42
CA CYS A 306 25.35 6.51 -6.66
C CYS A 306 26.21 7.45 -5.82
N ARG A 307 25.76 8.67 -5.50
CA ARG A 307 26.46 9.58 -4.58
C ARG A 307 26.38 9.12 -3.13
N ILE A 308 25.24 8.59 -2.70
CA ILE A 308 25.06 8.06 -1.32
C ILE A 308 25.86 6.78 -1.14
N LEU A 309 25.90 5.93 -2.16
CA LEU A 309 26.66 4.67 -2.16
C LEU A 309 27.57 4.63 -3.40
N PRO A 310 28.77 5.24 -3.36
CA PRO A 310 29.69 5.33 -4.49
C PRO A 310 30.32 3.96 -4.84
N ASP A 311 30.81 3.85 -6.07
CA ASP A 311 31.68 2.77 -6.51
C ASP A 311 33.08 3.07 -5.93
N SER A 312 33.40 2.56 -4.77
CA SER A 312 34.72 2.68 -4.16
C SER A 312 35.75 1.83 -4.91
#